data_93e2fd1b802d1432d697d6a0faa660b0
#
_entry.id   93e2fd1b802d1432d697d6a0faa660b0
#
_cell.length_a   1.000
_cell.length_b   1.000
_cell.length_c   1.000
_cell.angle_alpha   90.00
_cell.angle_beta   90.00
_cell.angle_gamma   90.00
#
_symmetry.space_group_name_H-M   'P 1'
#
loop_
_entity.id
_entity.type
_entity.pdbx_description
1 polymer ?
#
loop_
_entity_poly.entity_id
_entity_poly.type
_entity_poly.pdbx_seq_one_letter_code
_entity_poly.pdbx_strand_id
1 'polypeptide(L)'
;MTQTTALALTASITPPPASEDTPAQSYRATYSPDDNKLRLYAAERLDDETYQKIHAVGFRWAPKQALFVAPAWTPAREDVLLSLAGDIEDDDNTLFDRQEQRADRFSGYSEKRAGESEQTLAQVDALASVIPFGQPILVGHHSERRARRDAQRIENGMKRAVMLFERAEYWEDRAHASLRLAKYKERPDVRYRRIRKIEADKRKAERNIAQAQKYLTMWRAQTLDLKMARLVSNYDHMYTCFTLEKYPRPPEKSQYEGRMSLHSALENEIITFEQARDIAAPYHERTIRHQQRWLNHYQNRLAYERAMLDESGGVVTRTQDFEPGGQVQSRGEWLTIIRINKSNGAVSSVVTPYYSF
;
A
#
# COMPACT_ATOMS: atom_id res chain seq x y z
N MET A 1 -20.50 -75.40 -21.03
CA MET A 1 -19.40 -74.95 -21.90
C MET A 1 -19.96 -73.83 -22.77
N THR A 2 -19.70 -72.59 -22.40
CA THR A 2 -19.95 -71.44 -23.29
C THR A 2 -18.88 -70.40 -22.89
N GLN A 3 -17.96 -70.23 -23.81
CA GLN A 3 -16.87 -69.25 -23.73
C GLN A 3 -17.45 -67.87 -24.06
N THR A 4 -17.32 -66.89 -23.20
CA THR A 4 -17.61 -65.50 -23.46
C THR A 4 -16.29 -64.79 -23.83
N THR A 5 -16.20 -64.39 -25.08
CA THR A 5 -15.06 -63.67 -25.66
C THR A 5 -15.17 -62.20 -25.26
N ALA A 6 -14.23 -61.69 -24.48
CA ALA A 6 -14.13 -60.26 -24.18
C ALA A 6 -13.48 -59.50 -25.33
N LEU A 7 -14.19 -58.61 -25.99
CA LEU A 7 -13.67 -57.64 -26.93
C LEU A 7 -13.06 -56.45 -26.20
N ALA A 8 -11.75 -56.32 -26.29
CA ALA A 8 -11.04 -55.14 -25.81
C ALA A 8 -11.18 -54.00 -26.82
N LEU A 9 -11.95 -52.95 -26.46
CA LEU A 9 -11.96 -51.69 -27.19
C LEU A 9 -10.75 -50.86 -26.77
N THR A 10 -9.72 -50.79 -27.57
CA THR A 10 -8.64 -49.80 -27.45
C THR A 10 -9.14 -48.48 -28.05
N ALA A 11 -9.60 -47.59 -27.18
CA ALA A 11 -9.84 -46.21 -27.54
C ALA A 11 -8.50 -45.47 -27.69
N SER A 12 -8.15 -45.10 -28.91
CA SER A 12 -7.03 -44.17 -29.19
C SER A 12 -7.42 -42.80 -28.68
N ILE A 13 -6.79 -42.38 -27.58
CA ILE A 13 -6.85 -41.02 -27.09
C ILE A 13 -5.95 -40.17 -27.98
N THR A 14 -6.56 -39.47 -28.94
CA THR A 14 -5.90 -38.37 -29.65
C THR A 14 -5.65 -37.25 -28.67
N PRO A 15 -4.40 -36.74 -28.50
CA PRO A 15 -4.18 -35.57 -27.66
C PRO A 15 -4.92 -34.37 -28.28
N PRO A 16 -5.49 -33.45 -27.45
CA PRO A 16 -6.10 -32.26 -27.96
C PRO A 16 -5.07 -31.43 -28.74
N PRO A 17 -5.50 -30.70 -29.82
CA PRO A 17 -4.60 -29.85 -30.58
C PRO A 17 -3.95 -28.84 -29.61
N ALA A 18 -2.63 -28.68 -29.76
CA ALA A 18 -1.89 -27.65 -29.05
C ALA A 18 -2.58 -26.32 -29.25
N SER A 19 -2.92 -25.65 -28.15
CA SER A 19 -3.48 -24.31 -28.13
C SER A 19 -2.55 -23.39 -28.92
N GLU A 20 -3.15 -22.69 -29.90
CA GLU A 20 -2.52 -21.66 -30.70
C GLU A 20 -1.67 -20.75 -29.83
N ASP A 21 -0.44 -20.50 -30.26
CA ASP A 21 0.52 -19.57 -29.64
C ASP A 21 -0.13 -18.19 -29.46
N THR A 22 -0.71 -17.95 -28.29
CA THR A 22 -0.95 -16.59 -27.82
C THR A 22 0.44 -15.96 -27.65
N PRO A 23 0.75 -14.83 -28.31
CA PRO A 23 2.05 -14.19 -28.16
C PRO A 23 2.31 -14.01 -26.67
N ALA A 24 3.44 -14.54 -26.19
CA ALA A 24 3.81 -14.45 -24.77
C ALA A 24 3.68 -12.99 -24.35
N GLN A 25 2.70 -12.67 -23.50
CA GLN A 25 2.51 -11.33 -22.97
C GLN A 25 3.81 -10.95 -22.27
N SER A 26 4.50 -9.95 -22.79
CA SER A 26 5.76 -9.47 -22.19
C SER A 26 5.56 -8.85 -20.79
N TYR A 27 4.30 -8.63 -20.40
CA TYR A 27 3.91 -8.04 -19.10
C TYR A 27 2.88 -8.92 -18.40
N ARG A 28 3.08 -9.12 -17.09
CA ARG A 28 2.11 -9.74 -16.19
C ARG A 28 1.81 -8.77 -15.06
N ALA A 29 0.54 -8.55 -14.74
CA ALA A 29 0.10 -7.68 -13.66
C ALA A 29 -0.60 -8.48 -12.57
N THR A 30 -0.32 -8.16 -11.29
CA THR A 30 -1.01 -8.76 -10.15
C THR A 30 -1.49 -7.72 -9.16
N TYR A 31 -2.54 -8.08 -8.42
CA TYR A 31 -3.08 -7.30 -7.31
C TYR A 31 -3.07 -8.14 -6.03
N SER A 32 -2.56 -7.59 -4.94
CA SER A 32 -2.63 -8.23 -3.62
C SER A 32 -3.59 -7.47 -2.70
N PRO A 33 -4.68 -8.09 -2.23
CA PRO A 33 -5.63 -7.47 -1.32
C PRO A 33 -5.05 -7.20 0.07
N ASP A 34 -4.06 -7.98 0.52
CA ASP A 34 -3.42 -7.85 1.83
C ASP A 34 -2.74 -6.49 2.05
N ASP A 35 -1.95 -6.06 1.09
CA ASP A 35 -1.22 -4.79 1.14
C ASP A 35 -1.83 -3.70 0.25
N ASN A 36 -2.90 -4.04 -0.48
CA ASN A 36 -3.60 -3.16 -1.41
C ASN A 36 -2.69 -2.60 -2.50
N LYS A 37 -1.84 -3.44 -3.08
CA LYS A 37 -0.84 -3.02 -4.05
C LYS A 37 -0.98 -3.74 -5.38
N LEU A 38 -0.69 -2.98 -6.41
CA LEU A 38 -0.54 -3.47 -7.78
C LEU A 38 0.95 -3.73 -8.06
N ARG A 39 1.22 -4.79 -8.82
CA ARG A 39 2.56 -5.21 -9.25
C ARG A 39 2.58 -5.47 -10.73
N LEU A 40 3.68 -5.11 -11.36
CA LEU A 40 3.94 -5.37 -12.77
C LEU A 40 5.25 -6.14 -12.90
N TYR A 41 5.15 -7.31 -13.50
CA TYR A 41 6.28 -8.13 -13.91
C TYR A 41 6.56 -7.88 -15.38
N ALA A 42 7.80 -7.59 -15.72
CA ALA A 42 8.26 -7.44 -17.07
C ALA A 42 9.36 -8.48 -17.34
N ALA A 43 9.22 -9.23 -18.42
CA ALA A 43 10.23 -10.23 -18.80
C ALA A 43 11.54 -9.57 -19.24
N GLU A 44 11.44 -8.37 -19.83
CA GLU A 44 12.55 -7.60 -20.33
C GLU A 44 12.58 -6.19 -19.71
N ARG A 45 13.67 -5.46 -19.97
CA ARG A 45 13.77 -4.06 -19.59
C ARG A 45 12.73 -3.22 -20.34
N LEU A 46 11.99 -2.39 -19.61
CA LEU A 46 11.00 -1.50 -20.20
C LEU A 46 11.65 -0.46 -21.13
N ASP A 47 10.97 -0.14 -22.20
CA ASP A 47 11.26 1.03 -23.03
C ASP A 47 10.98 2.33 -22.22
N ASP A 48 11.59 3.42 -22.65
CA ASP A 48 11.52 4.70 -21.93
C ASP A 48 10.10 5.26 -21.86
N GLU A 49 9.27 5.06 -22.87
CA GLU A 49 7.89 5.53 -22.90
C GLU A 49 7.03 4.77 -21.85
N THR A 50 7.09 3.45 -21.85
CA THR A 50 6.38 2.60 -20.88
C THR A 50 6.90 2.86 -19.47
N TYR A 51 8.22 2.99 -19.30
CA TYR A 51 8.80 3.35 -17.99
C TYR A 51 8.26 4.68 -17.48
N GLN A 52 8.20 5.73 -18.31
CA GLN A 52 7.63 7.02 -17.92
C GLN A 52 6.14 6.93 -17.56
N LYS A 53 5.36 6.17 -18.32
CA LYS A 53 3.92 5.94 -18.05
C LYS A 53 3.70 5.33 -16.66
N ILE A 54 4.39 4.24 -16.34
CA ILE A 54 4.23 3.57 -15.03
C ILE A 54 4.81 4.41 -13.89
N HIS A 55 5.92 5.11 -14.15
CA HIS A 55 6.55 5.98 -13.16
C HIS A 55 5.68 7.19 -12.81
N ALA A 56 4.98 7.79 -13.79
CA ALA A 56 4.05 8.91 -13.59
C ALA A 56 2.88 8.56 -12.67
N VAL A 57 2.38 7.32 -12.71
CA VAL A 57 1.34 6.84 -11.79
C VAL A 57 1.88 6.27 -10.48
N GLY A 58 3.21 6.33 -10.28
CA GLY A 58 3.87 6.06 -9.01
C GLY A 58 4.44 4.66 -8.83
N PHE A 59 4.52 3.83 -9.87
CA PHE A 59 5.24 2.57 -9.77
C PHE A 59 6.74 2.80 -9.57
N ARG A 60 7.37 1.93 -8.80
CA ARG A 60 8.80 1.95 -8.54
C ARG A 60 9.39 0.56 -8.73
N TRP A 61 10.58 0.51 -9.33
CA TRP A 61 11.30 -0.74 -9.48
C TRP A 61 11.77 -1.27 -8.14
N ALA A 62 11.52 -2.55 -7.89
CA ALA A 62 11.96 -3.29 -6.72
C ALA A 62 13.00 -4.34 -7.14
N PRO A 63 14.31 -4.01 -7.16
CA PRO A 63 15.33 -4.84 -7.79
C PRO A 63 15.48 -6.23 -7.17
N LYS A 64 15.17 -6.40 -5.89
CA LYS A 64 15.24 -7.70 -5.20
C LYS A 64 14.06 -8.62 -5.49
N GLN A 65 12.97 -8.07 -6.02
CA GLN A 65 11.77 -8.81 -6.39
C GLN A 65 11.61 -8.90 -7.91
N ALA A 66 12.48 -8.20 -8.66
CA ALA A 66 12.46 -8.10 -10.12
C ALA A 66 11.08 -7.70 -10.68
N LEU A 67 10.43 -6.71 -10.05
CA LEU A 67 9.10 -6.22 -10.44
C LEU A 67 8.93 -4.73 -10.11
N PHE A 68 7.90 -4.11 -10.71
CA PHE A 68 7.47 -2.76 -10.36
C PHE A 68 6.31 -2.82 -9.37
N VAL A 69 6.36 -2.01 -8.32
CA VAL A 69 5.35 -1.96 -7.26
C VAL A 69 4.75 -0.56 -7.14
N ALA A 70 3.42 -0.49 -7.05
CA ALA A 70 2.70 0.74 -6.71
C ALA A 70 2.55 0.92 -5.19
N PRO A 71 2.43 2.16 -4.66
CA PRO A 71 2.21 2.39 -3.23
C PRO A 71 0.87 1.83 -2.72
N ALA A 72 -0.20 2.03 -3.46
CA ALA A 72 -1.54 1.52 -3.19
C ALA A 72 -2.35 1.46 -4.48
N TRP A 73 -3.43 0.69 -4.50
CA TRP A 73 -4.36 0.66 -5.63
C TRP A 73 -5.01 2.03 -5.85
N THR A 74 -5.15 2.43 -7.11
CA THR A 74 -5.99 3.54 -7.57
C THR A 74 -6.52 3.21 -8.98
N PRO A 75 -7.69 3.77 -9.39
CA PRO A 75 -8.21 3.54 -10.74
C PRO A 75 -7.20 3.83 -11.86
N ALA A 76 -6.45 4.93 -11.75
CA ALA A 76 -5.45 5.31 -12.76
C ALA A 76 -4.30 4.30 -12.86
N ARG A 77 -3.89 3.70 -11.77
CA ARG A 77 -2.85 2.64 -11.75
C ARG A 77 -3.34 1.35 -12.37
N GLU A 78 -4.58 0.99 -12.07
CA GLU A 78 -5.26 -0.15 -12.68
C GLU A 78 -5.38 0.02 -14.20
N ASP A 79 -5.80 1.20 -14.68
CA ASP A 79 -5.91 1.50 -16.10
C ASP A 79 -4.58 1.33 -16.84
N VAL A 80 -3.50 1.81 -16.26
CA VAL A 80 -2.16 1.66 -16.85
C VAL A 80 -1.76 0.19 -16.92
N LEU A 81 -2.00 -0.60 -15.86
CA LEU A 81 -1.68 -2.03 -15.88
C LEU A 81 -2.54 -2.80 -16.89
N LEU A 82 -3.84 -2.52 -16.94
CA LEU A 82 -4.73 -3.13 -17.95
C LEU A 82 -4.30 -2.79 -19.37
N SER A 83 -3.81 -1.55 -19.61
CA SER A 83 -3.31 -1.17 -20.92
C SER A 83 -2.01 -1.88 -21.33
N LEU A 84 -1.21 -2.36 -20.38
CA LEU A 84 0.07 -3.04 -20.63
C LEU A 84 -0.05 -4.56 -20.62
N ALA A 85 -0.73 -5.11 -19.62
CA ALA A 85 -0.81 -6.55 -19.38
C ALA A 85 -2.13 -7.17 -19.88
N GLY A 86 -3.12 -6.33 -20.22
CA GLY A 86 -4.46 -6.80 -20.65
C GLY A 86 -5.34 -7.26 -19.50
N ASP A 87 -4.77 -7.94 -18.50
CA ASP A 87 -5.48 -8.45 -17.31
C ASP A 87 -4.65 -8.23 -16.05
N ILE A 88 -5.31 -8.31 -14.88
CA ILE A 88 -4.69 -8.22 -13.55
C ILE A 88 -5.10 -9.44 -12.76
N GLU A 89 -4.15 -10.32 -12.52
CA GLU A 89 -4.34 -11.55 -11.76
C GLU A 89 -4.28 -11.28 -10.25
N ASP A 90 -4.81 -12.21 -9.46
CA ASP A 90 -4.59 -12.21 -8.02
C ASP A 90 -3.13 -12.60 -7.71
N ASP A 91 -2.54 -11.99 -6.69
CA ASP A 91 -1.17 -12.30 -6.25
C ASP A 91 -1.21 -13.55 -5.34
N ASP A 92 -0.56 -14.62 -5.77
CA ASP A 92 -0.50 -15.89 -5.04
C ASP A 92 0.27 -15.79 -3.71
N ASN A 93 1.14 -14.77 -3.57
CA ASN A 93 1.93 -14.57 -2.35
C ASN A 93 1.18 -13.71 -1.34
N THR A 94 1.00 -14.22 -0.13
CA THR A 94 0.43 -13.46 0.99
C THR A 94 1.41 -12.37 1.46
N LEU A 95 0.91 -11.44 2.26
CA LEU A 95 1.80 -10.46 2.92
C LEU A 95 2.79 -11.18 3.85
N PHE A 96 2.34 -12.26 4.52
CA PHE A 96 3.17 -13.04 5.42
C PHE A 96 4.34 -13.68 4.67
N ASP A 97 4.09 -14.38 3.56
CA ASP A 97 5.13 -15.02 2.74
C ASP A 97 6.18 -14.02 2.27
N ARG A 98 5.74 -12.85 1.82
CA ARG A 98 6.65 -11.77 1.40
C ARG A 98 7.51 -11.22 2.54
N GLN A 99 6.97 -11.14 3.76
CA GLN A 99 7.74 -10.69 4.91
C GLN A 99 8.67 -11.78 5.43
N GLU A 100 8.27 -13.03 5.34
CA GLU A 100 9.11 -14.20 5.62
C GLU A 100 10.31 -14.25 4.68
N GLN A 101 10.09 -14.25 3.37
CA GLN A 101 11.17 -14.19 2.37
C GLN A 101 12.10 -12.98 2.57
N ARG A 102 11.58 -11.88 3.07
CA ARG A 102 12.40 -10.72 3.41
C ARG A 102 13.20 -10.94 4.68
N ALA A 103 12.63 -11.59 5.68
CA ALA A 103 13.33 -11.97 6.91
C ALA A 103 14.46 -12.93 6.61
N ASP A 104 14.23 -13.97 5.81
CA ASP A 104 15.24 -14.94 5.39
C ASP A 104 16.43 -14.25 4.70
N ARG A 105 16.14 -13.31 3.77
CA ARG A 105 17.23 -12.53 3.15
C ARG A 105 18.02 -11.70 4.16
N PHE A 106 17.36 -11.14 5.17
CA PHE A 106 18.05 -10.38 6.21
C PHE A 106 18.86 -11.28 7.14
N SER A 107 18.33 -12.47 7.48
CA SER A 107 19.09 -13.50 8.22
C SER A 107 20.34 -13.92 7.46
N GLY A 108 20.23 -14.19 6.15
CA GLY A 108 21.40 -14.48 5.32
C GLY A 108 22.44 -13.33 5.27
N TYR A 109 21.99 -12.07 5.34
CA TYR A 109 22.94 -10.96 5.46
C TYR A 109 23.59 -10.89 6.85
N SER A 110 22.85 -11.22 7.91
CA SER A 110 23.38 -11.31 9.27
C SER A 110 24.44 -12.37 9.37
N GLU A 111 24.15 -13.60 8.95
CA GLU A 111 25.07 -14.73 8.94
C GLU A 111 26.34 -14.42 8.17
N LYS A 112 26.22 -13.84 6.98
CA LYS A 112 27.38 -13.42 6.19
C LYS A 112 28.26 -12.41 6.92
N ARG A 113 27.68 -11.41 7.60
CA ARG A 113 28.44 -10.40 8.33
C ARG A 113 29.05 -10.95 9.61
N ALA A 114 28.38 -11.87 10.30
CA ALA A 114 28.90 -12.58 11.44
C ALA A 114 30.14 -13.42 11.04
N GLY A 115 30.04 -14.21 9.98
CA GLY A 115 31.18 -15.00 9.46
C GLY A 115 32.35 -14.12 9.01
N GLU A 116 32.11 -12.97 8.34
CA GLU A 116 33.17 -12.01 8.00
C GLU A 116 33.82 -11.40 9.25
N SER A 117 33.06 -11.17 10.32
CA SER A 117 33.58 -10.72 11.62
C SER A 117 34.48 -11.74 12.25
N GLU A 118 34.03 -13.00 12.36
CA GLU A 118 34.80 -14.12 12.90
C GLU A 118 36.12 -14.34 12.14
N GLN A 119 36.05 -14.32 10.81
CA GLN A 119 37.25 -14.43 9.98
C GLN A 119 38.25 -13.28 10.22
N THR A 120 37.73 -12.06 10.39
CA THR A 120 38.57 -10.90 10.66
C THR A 120 39.22 -11.01 12.04
N LEU A 121 38.46 -11.47 13.06
CA LEU A 121 39.01 -11.72 14.41
C LEU A 121 40.10 -12.82 14.36
N ALA A 122 39.86 -13.93 13.68
CA ALA A 122 40.83 -14.99 13.54
C ALA A 122 42.15 -14.50 12.89
N GLN A 123 42.05 -13.59 11.90
CA GLN A 123 43.24 -12.98 11.28
C GLN A 123 43.96 -12.03 12.25
N VAL A 124 43.23 -11.31 13.07
CA VAL A 124 43.80 -10.43 14.12
C VAL A 124 44.51 -11.28 15.18
N ASP A 125 43.86 -12.35 15.64
CA ASP A 125 44.41 -13.26 16.64
C ASP A 125 45.67 -13.95 16.14
N ALA A 126 45.69 -14.36 14.88
CA ALA A 126 46.89 -14.95 14.25
C ALA A 126 48.06 -13.95 14.20
N LEU A 127 47.78 -12.66 13.96
CA LEU A 127 48.82 -11.61 14.01
C LEU A 127 49.25 -11.31 15.43
N ALA A 128 48.31 -11.24 16.36
CA ALA A 128 48.60 -10.95 17.79
C ALA A 128 49.37 -12.06 18.48
N SER A 129 49.07 -13.32 18.18
CA SER A 129 49.72 -14.51 18.77
C SER A 129 51.21 -14.59 18.50
N VAL A 130 51.72 -13.97 17.44
CA VAL A 130 53.14 -13.91 17.11
C VAL A 130 53.88 -12.87 17.93
N ILE A 131 53.16 -11.94 18.59
CA ILE A 131 53.74 -10.87 19.39
C ILE A 131 53.71 -11.31 20.86
N PRO A 132 54.87 -11.46 21.54
CA PRO A 132 54.88 -11.82 22.95
C PRO A 132 54.12 -10.80 23.80
N PHE A 133 53.31 -11.30 24.73
CA PHE A 133 52.52 -10.44 25.62
C PHE A 133 53.41 -9.47 26.41
N GLY A 134 53.09 -8.20 26.38
CA GLY A 134 53.82 -7.15 27.11
C GLY A 134 55.09 -6.65 26.41
N GLN A 135 55.37 -7.10 25.15
CA GLN A 135 56.53 -6.60 24.43
C GLN A 135 56.38 -5.13 24.01
N PRO A 136 57.17 -4.17 24.51
CA PRO A 136 57.08 -2.77 24.11
C PRO A 136 57.65 -2.56 22.70
N ILE A 137 57.14 -1.53 22.02
CA ILE A 137 57.76 -1.06 20.76
C ILE A 137 59.04 -0.28 21.09
N LEU A 138 60.18 -0.79 20.66
CA LEU A 138 61.48 -0.15 20.93
C LEU A 138 61.67 1.01 19.95
N VAL A 139 61.57 2.22 20.44
CA VAL A 139 61.78 3.46 19.65
C VAL A 139 63.21 3.58 19.20
N GLY A 140 63.42 3.87 17.91
CA GLY A 140 64.77 3.96 17.26
C GLY A 140 65.38 2.62 16.85
N HIS A 141 64.74 1.50 17.20
CA HIS A 141 65.21 0.18 16.79
C HIS A 141 64.76 -0.19 15.38
N HIS A 142 65.51 -0.97 14.61
CA HIS A 142 65.19 -1.36 13.24
C HIS A 142 63.82 -2.05 13.09
N SER A 143 63.32 -2.69 14.15
CA SER A 143 62.01 -3.38 14.17
C SER A 143 60.83 -2.41 14.45
N GLU A 144 61.04 -1.18 14.84
CA GLU A 144 59.99 -0.24 15.20
C GLU A 144 58.96 -0.07 14.09
N ARG A 145 59.38 0.14 12.86
CA ARG A 145 58.50 0.27 11.71
C ARG A 145 57.53 -0.90 11.50
N ARG A 146 58.05 -2.13 11.71
CA ARG A 146 57.27 -3.35 11.59
C ARG A 146 56.29 -3.47 12.73
N ALA A 147 56.74 -3.28 13.97
CA ALA A 147 55.92 -3.36 15.17
C ALA A 147 54.74 -2.33 15.12
N ARG A 148 55.01 -1.09 14.71
CA ARG A 148 53.93 -0.08 14.56
C ARG A 148 52.94 -0.48 13.48
N ARG A 149 53.37 -1.03 12.33
CA ARG A 149 52.47 -1.52 11.28
C ARG A 149 51.62 -2.69 11.76
N ASP A 150 52.17 -3.62 12.51
CA ASP A 150 51.45 -4.78 13.02
C ASP A 150 50.43 -4.36 14.10
N ALA A 151 50.80 -3.45 15.01
CA ALA A 151 49.88 -2.85 15.95
C ALA A 151 48.70 -2.13 15.25
N GLN A 152 48.99 -1.35 14.20
CA GLN A 152 47.95 -0.66 13.43
C GLN A 152 47.04 -1.64 12.68
N ARG A 153 47.59 -2.75 12.16
CA ARG A 153 46.79 -3.82 11.50
C ARG A 153 45.85 -4.49 12.50
N ILE A 154 46.35 -4.82 13.70
CA ILE A 154 45.55 -5.39 14.78
C ILE A 154 44.41 -4.45 15.16
N GLU A 155 44.73 -3.17 15.40
CA GLU A 155 43.72 -2.15 15.77
C GLU A 155 42.64 -1.99 14.66
N ASN A 156 43.06 -1.85 13.41
CA ASN A 156 42.14 -1.72 12.28
C ASN A 156 41.30 -2.99 12.06
N GLY A 157 41.92 -4.17 12.25
CA GLY A 157 41.23 -5.45 12.19
C GLY A 157 40.15 -5.59 13.27
N MET A 158 40.48 -5.24 14.51
CA MET A 158 39.51 -5.22 15.63
C MET A 158 38.34 -4.27 15.34
N LYS A 159 38.63 -3.03 14.93
CA LYS A 159 37.58 -2.05 14.55
C LYS A 159 36.68 -2.59 13.44
N ARG A 160 37.28 -3.24 12.43
CA ARG A 160 36.51 -3.86 11.33
C ARG A 160 35.64 -5.01 11.80
N ALA A 161 36.15 -5.87 12.66
CA ALA A 161 35.40 -6.99 13.20
C ALA A 161 34.18 -6.52 14.03
N VAL A 162 34.37 -5.53 14.93
CA VAL A 162 33.27 -4.92 15.68
C VAL A 162 32.23 -4.33 14.73
N MET A 163 32.64 -3.55 13.74
CA MET A 163 31.72 -2.97 12.76
C MET A 163 30.92 -4.03 11.96
N LEU A 164 31.54 -5.17 11.65
CA LEU A 164 30.87 -6.28 10.95
C LEU A 164 29.89 -6.98 11.88
N PHE A 165 30.24 -7.16 13.16
CA PHE A 165 29.38 -7.73 14.18
C PHE A 165 28.11 -6.85 14.39
N GLU A 166 28.28 -5.55 14.60
CA GLU A 166 27.16 -4.59 14.73
C GLU A 166 26.24 -4.61 13.50
N ARG A 167 26.81 -4.79 12.29
CA ARG A 167 26.02 -4.96 11.07
C ARG A 167 25.25 -6.27 11.05
N ALA A 168 25.81 -7.37 11.60
CA ALA A 168 25.11 -8.63 11.71
C ALA A 168 23.88 -8.49 12.63
N GLU A 169 24.05 -7.91 13.83
CA GLU A 169 22.96 -7.63 14.76
C GLU A 169 21.88 -6.75 14.13
N TYR A 170 22.28 -5.70 13.41
CA TYR A 170 21.33 -4.83 12.69
C TYR A 170 20.46 -5.62 11.70
N TRP A 171 21.02 -6.56 10.92
CA TRP A 171 20.25 -7.34 9.97
C TRP A 171 19.35 -8.37 10.64
N GLU A 172 19.78 -8.96 11.75
CA GLU A 172 18.97 -9.85 12.57
C GLU A 172 17.74 -9.12 13.15
N ASP A 173 17.95 -7.95 13.72
CA ASP A 173 16.86 -7.10 14.20
C ASP A 173 15.86 -6.76 13.07
N ARG A 174 16.36 -6.51 11.87
CA ARG A 174 15.52 -6.26 10.69
C ARG A 174 14.72 -7.48 10.26
N ALA A 175 15.28 -8.69 10.34
CA ALA A 175 14.57 -9.94 10.09
C ALA A 175 13.41 -10.11 11.09
N HIS A 176 13.70 -10.00 12.38
CA HIS A 176 12.68 -10.06 13.43
C HIS A 176 11.60 -8.98 13.29
N ALA A 177 11.95 -7.76 12.93
CA ALA A 177 11.01 -6.68 12.70
C ALA A 177 10.08 -6.98 11.52
N SER A 178 10.58 -7.63 10.46
CA SER A 178 9.78 -8.04 9.30
C SER A 178 8.68 -9.02 9.70
N LEU A 179 9.02 -10.06 10.46
CA LEU A 179 8.06 -11.06 10.96
C LEU A 179 7.07 -10.47 11.98
N ARG A 180 7.55 -9.62 12.89
CA ARG A 180 6.66 -8.90 13.83
C ARG A 180 5.63 -8.06 13.11
N LEU A 181 6.01 -7.39 12.01
CA LEU A 181 5.10 -6.59 11.20
C LEU A 181 4.02 -7.44 10.53
N ALA A 182 4.38 -8.61 9.98
CA ALA A 182 3.44 -9.54 9.39
C ALA A 182 2.40 -10.00 10.42
N LYS A 183 2.87 -10.55 11.54
CA LYS A 183 2.01 -11.00 12.66
C LYS A 183 1.13 -9.88 13.20
N TYR A 184 1.65 -8.64 13.30
CA TYR A 184 0.86 -7.51 13.75
C TYR A 184 -0.29 -7.19 12.78
N LYS A 185 -0.04 -7.23 11.47
CA LYS A 185 -1.06 -6.92 10.46
C LYS A 185 -2.16 -7.97 10.36
N GLU A 186 -1.87 -9.22 10.73
CA GLU A 186 -2.81 -10.32 10.76
C GLU A 186 -3.70 -10.34 12.02
N ARG A 187 -3.32 -9.60 13.04
CA ARG A 187 -4.09 -9.55 14.30
C ARG A 187 -5.55 -9.15 14.04
N PRO A 188 -6.52 -9.87 14.64
CA PRO A 188 -7.95 -9.60 14.45
C PRO A 188 -8.36 -8.16 14.77
N ASP A 189 -7.79 -7.58 15.85
CA ASP A 189 -8.07 -6.19 16.24
C ASP A 189 -7.55 -5.15 15.23
N VAL A 190 -6.41 -5.43 14.60
CA VAL A 190 -5.82 -4.58 13.55
C VAL A 190 -6.63 -4.69 12.27
N ARG A 191 -7.03 -5.92 11.90
CA ARG A 191 -7.89 -6.19 10.74
C ARG A 191 -9.27 -5.54 10.91
N TYR A 192 -9.87 -5.65 12.07
CA TYR A 192 -11.14 -4.98 12.40
C TYR A 192 -11.07 -3.46 12.23
N ARG A 193 -10.00 -2.82 12.74
CA ARG A 193 -9.79 -1.36 12.55
C ARG A 193 -9.65 -1.01 11.07
N ARG A 194 -9.01 -1.85 10.27
CA ARG A 194 -8.88 -1.68 8.83
C ARG A 194 -10.25 -1.79 8.14
N ILE A 195 -11.06 -2.77 8.50
CA ILE A 195 -12.45 -2.92 8.03
C ILE A 195 -13.24 -1.64 8.31
N ARG A 196 -13.21 -1.13 9.55
CA ARG A 196 -13.92 0.09 9.92
C ARG A 196 -13.49 1.30 9.09
N LYS A 197 -12.20 1.42 8.76
CA LYS A 197 -11.69 2.47 7.89
C LYS A 197 -12.21 2.32 6.45
N ILE A 198 -12.15 1.12 5.88
CA ILE A 198 -12.65 0.86 4.53
C ILE A 198 -14.16 1.12 4.44
N GLU A 199 -14.93 0.75 5.47
CA GLU A 199 -16.37 1.07 5.56
C GLU A 199 -16.64 2.58 5.58
N ALA A 200 -15.81 3.36 6.26
CA ALA A 200 -15.92 4.82 6.26
C ALA A 200 -15.61 5.40 4.89
N ASP A 201 -14.57 4.91 4.21
CA ASP A 201 -14.19 5.32 2.85
C ASP A 201 -15.28 4.92 1.83
N LYS A 202 -15.85 3.72 1.96
CA LYS A 202 -17.01 3.25 1.18
C LYS A 202 -18.20 4.22 1.31
N ARG A 203 -18.62 4.53 2.55
CA ARG A 203 -19.71 5.48 2.80
C ARG A 203 -19.42 6.87 2.24
N LYS A 204 -18.15 7.30 2.21
CA LYS A 204 -17.76 8.56 1.58
C LYS A 204 -17.95 8.50 0.06
N ALA A 205 -17.52 7.41 -0.59
CA ALA A 205 -17.72 7.22 -2.03
C ALA A 205 -19.22 7.19 -2.40
N GLU A 206 -20.05 6.49 -1.61
CA GLU A 206 -21.51 6.45 -1.79
C GLU A 206 -22.14 7.85 -1.70
N ARG A 207 -21.75 8.65 -0.71
CA ARG A 207 -22.21 10.05 -0.60
C ARG A 207 -21.77 10.90 -1.79
N ASN A 208 -20.54 10.75 -2.25
CA ASN A 208 -20.02 11.48 -3.41
C ASN A 208 -20.80 11.12 -4.69
N ILE A 209 -21.13 9.84 -4.87
CA ILE A 209 -21.96 9.37 -6.01
C ILE A 209 -23.35 9.99 -5.92
N ALA A 210 -24.00 9.89 -4.76
CA ALA A 210 -25.34 10.44 -4.57
C ALA A 210 -25.38 11.96 -4.80
N GLN A 211 -24.37 12.68 -4.32
CA GLN A 211 -24.26 14.13 -4.54
C GLN A 211 -24.05 14.46 -6.03
N ALA A 212 -23.14 13.75 -6.70
CA ALA A 212 -22.88 13.95 -8.13
C ALA A 212 -24.12 13.62 -8.97
N GLN A 213 -24.86 12.56 -8.65
CA GLN A 213 -26.14 12.21 -9.29
C GLN A 213 -27.18 13.31 -9.11
N LYS A 214 -27.31 13.85 -7.89
CA LYS A 214 -28.22 14.96 -7.60
C LYS A 214 -27.92 16.19 -8.47
N TYR A 215 -26.65 16.61 -8.56
CA TYR A 215 -26.27 17.74 -9.41
C TYR A 215 -26.43 17.43 -10.89
N LEU A 216 -26.08 16.24 -11.33
CA LEU A 216 -26.28 15.82 -12.72
C LEU A 216 -27.74 15.89 -13.13
N THR A 217 -28.66 15.46 -12.26
CA THR A 217 -30.12 15.57 -12.51
C THR A 217 -30.55 17.02 -12.61
N MET A 218 -30.05 17.92 -11.74
CA MET A 218 -30.36 19.34 -11.79
C MET A 218 -29.84 20.00 -13.08
N TRP A 219 -28.59 19.72 -13.46
CA TRP A 219 -27.99 20.26 -14.69
C TRP A 219 -28.65 19.73 -15.97
N ARG A 220 -29.27 18.57 -15.94
CA ARG A 220 -30.00 17.96 -17.09
C ARG A 220 -31.49 18.21 -17.07
N ALA A 221 -32.00 18.95 -16.10
CA ALA A 221 -33.43 19.25 -16.03
C ALA A 221 -33.90 20.03 -17.26
N GLN A 222 -35.02 19.65 -17.83
CA GLN A 222 -35.61 20.36 -18.97
C GLN A 222 -36.03 21.79 -18.63
N THR A 223 -36.28 22.09 -17.35
CA THR A 223 -36.63 23.40 -16.82
C THR A 223 -35.42 24.24 -16.45
N LEU A 224 -34.20 23.83 -16.87
CA LEU A 224 -32.98 24.57 -16.57
C LEU A 224 -32.98 25.92 -17.30
N ASP A 225 -33.00 27.00 -16.54
CA ASP A 225 -32.84 28.37 -17.00
C ASP A 225 -31.64 29.06 -16.35
N LEU A 226 -31.32 30.28 -16.72
CA LEU A 226 -30.16 31.00 -16.18
C LEU A 226 -30.27 31.19 -14.64
N LYS A 227 -31.46 31.42 -14.12
CA LYS A 227 -31.68 31.61 -12.68
C LYS A 227 -31.39 30.29 -11.91
N MET A 228 -31.90 29.17 -12.43
CA MET A 228 -31.69 27.87 -11.85
C MET A 228 -30.22 27.48 -11.98
N ALA A 229 -29.57 27.73 -13.12
CA ALA A 229 -28.15 27.43 -13.34
C ALA A 229 -27.25 28.20 -12.37
N ARG A 230 -27.52 29.48 -12.11
CA ARG A 230 -26.84 30.29 -11.07
C ARG A 230 -27.03 29.69 -9.67
N LEU A 231 -28.26 29.28 -9.33
CA LEU A 231 -28.54 28.64 -8.04
C LEU A 231 -27.81 27.33 -7.87
N VAL A 232 -27.86 26.42 -8.87
CA VAL A 232 -27.20 25.13 -8.82
C VAL A 232 -25.70 25.29 -8.74
N SER A 233 -25.10 26.17 -9.54
CA SER A 233 -23.65 26.40 -9.57
C SER A 233 -23.11 26.97 -8.26
N ASN A 234 -23.90 27.74 -7.53
CA ASN A 234 -23.56 28.28 -6.21
C ASN A 234 -23.41 27.18 -5.16
N TYR A 235 -24.24 26.12 -5.20
CA TYR A 235 -24.16 24.99 -4.27
C TYR A 235 -23.24 23.87 -4.74
N ASP A 236 -23.04 23.74 -6.05
CA ASP A 236 -22.19 22.72 -6.65
C ASP A 236 -20.69 23.00 -6.42
N HIS A 237 -20.34 24.28 -6.22
CA HIS A 237 -18.96 24.75 -6.02
C HIS A 237 -17.96 24.21 -7.04
N MET A 238 -18.40 23.99 -8.28
CA MET A 238 -17.54 23.45 -9.30
C MET A 238 -16.62 24.52 -9.87
N TYR A 239 -15.33 24.17 -9.94
CA TYR A 239 -14.29 24.98 -10.56
C TYR A 239 -13.81 24.31 -11.84
N THR A 240 -13.75 25.06 -12.91
CA THR A 240 -13.18 24.57 -14.16
C THR A 240 -12.23 25.60 -14.75
N CYS A 241 -11.24 25.11 -15.50
CA CYS A 241 -10.45 25.99 -16.34
C CYS A 241 -11.14 26.07 -17.68
N PHE A 242 -11.61 27.26 -18.05
CA PHE A 242 -12.08 27.49 -19.39
C PHE A 242 -10.87 27.64 -20.30
N THR A 243 -10.81 26.87 -21.37
CA THR A 243 -9.91 27.22 -22.48
C THR A 243 -10.56 28.40 -23.18
N LEU A 244 -9.87 29.52 -23.22
CA LEU A 244 -10.34 30.76 -23.87
C LEU A 244 -10.74 30.55 -25.34
N GLU A 245 -10.14 29.58 -26.01
CA GLU A 245 -10.46 29.17 -27.38
C GLU A 245 -11.90 28.61 -27.52
N LYS A 246 -12.39 27.88 -26.50
CA LYS A 246 -13.73 27.31 -26.50
C LYS A 246 -14.79 28.31 -25.96
N TYR A 247 -14.42 29.14 -25.02
CA TYR A 247 -15.29 30.12 -24.37
C TYR A 247 -14.53 31.48 -24.28
N PRO A 248 -14.47 32.25 -25.38
CA PRO A 248 -13.73 33.51 -25.41
C PRO A 248 -14.32 34.53 -24.43
N ARG A 249 -13.47 35.20 -23.67
CA ARG A 249 -13.86 36.27 -22.77
C ARG A 249 -14.04 37.57 -23.53
N PRO A 250 -15.01 38.38 -23.17
CA PRO A 250 -15.03 39.76 -23.59
C PRO A 250 -13.75 40.48 -23.12
N PRO A 251 -13.06 41.27 -23.98
CA PRO A 251 -11.77 41.89 -23.67
C PRO A 251 -11.74 42.77 -22.41
N GLU A 252 -12.88 43.25 -22.00
CA GLU A 252 -12.99 44.25 -20.92
C GLU A 252 -13.11 43.66 -19.50
N LYS A 253 -13.19 42.35 -19.31
CA LYS A 253 -13.58 41.74 -18.02
C LYS A 253 -12.57 40.79 -17.37
N SER A 254 -11.32 40.77 -17.72
CA SER A 254 -10.44 39.78 -17.08
C SER A 254 -9.12 40.32 -16.56
N GLN A 255 -9.04 40.44 -15.24
CA GLN A 255 -7.77 40.51 -14.51
C GLN A 255 -7.24 39.11 -14.08
N TYR A 256 -7.97 38.01 -14.31
CA TYR A 256 -7.61 36.68 -13.85
C TYR A 256 -7.65 35.67 -15.00
N GLU A 257 -6.49 35.42 -15.55
CA GLU A 257 -6.22 34.19 -16.31
C GLU A 257 -6.12 33.05 -15.30
N GLY A 258 -7.09 32.15 -15.26
CA GLY A 258 -7.03 31.04 -14.32
C GLY A 258 -8.34 30.30 -14.11
N ARG A 259 -8.30 29.45 -13.11
CA ARG A 259 -9.40 28.61 -12.68
C ARG A 259 -10.54 29.46 -12.11
N MET A 260 -11.72 29.37 -12.69
CA MET A 260 -12.91 30.12 -12.27
C MET A 260 -14.02 29.16 -11.86
N SER A 261 -14.86 29.55 -10.89
CA SER A 261 -16.08 28.78 -10.57
C SER A 261 -17.13 28.95 -11.68
N LEU A 262 -17.94 27.94 -11.90
CA LEU A 262 -19.07 28.03 -12.82
C LEU A 262 -20.05 29.14 -12.42
N HIS A 263 -20.25 29.33 -11.11
CA HIS A 263 -21.09 30.37 -10.57
C HIS A 263 -20.60 31.76 -10.98
N SER A 264 -19.31 32.05 -10.76
CA SER A 264 -18.75 33.36 -11.15
C SER A 264 -18.77 33.57 -12.67
N ALA A 265 -18.59 32.49 -13.46
CA ALA A 265 -18.65 32.57 -14.91
C ALA A 265 -20.08 32.91 -15.42
N LEU A 266 -21.11 32.34 -14.79
CA LEU A 266 -22.53 32.67 -15.06
C LEU A 266 -22.95 34.07 -14.56
N GLU A 267 -22.46 34.47 -13.38
CA GLU A 267 -22.74 35.80 -12.84
C GLU A 267 -22.14 36.93 -13.68
N ASN A 268 -20.90 36.72 -14.16
CA ASN A 268 -20.22 37.68 -15.01
C ASN A 268 -20.57 37.55 -16.50
N GLU A 269 -21.56 36.73 -16.85
CA GLU A 269 -22.04 36.50 -18.21
C GLU A 269 -20.94 36.07 -19.21
N ILE A 270 -19.91 35.37 -18.67
CA ILE A 270 -18.80 34.85 -19.49
C ILE A 270 -19.26 33.63 -20.30
N ILE A 271 -20.21 32.86 -19.74
CA ILE A 271 -20.78 31.67 -20.36
C ILE A 271 -22.30 31.69 -20.26
N THR A 272 -22.98 31.02 -21.18
CA THR A 272 -24.42 30.78 -21.09
C THR A 272 -24.72 29.60 -20.17
N PHE A 273 -26.00 29.43 -19.79
CA PHE A 273 -26.38 28.30 -18.92
C PHE A 273 -26.27 26.95 -19.66
N GLU A 274 -26.43 26.91 -20.99
CA GLU A 274 -26.20 25.73 -21.80
C GLU A 274 -24.71 25.34 -21.79
N GLN A 275 -23.82 26.30 -21.94
CA GLN A 275 -22.38 26.07 -21.84
C GLN A 275 -21.97 25.58 -20.45
N ALA A 276 -22.57 26.15 -19.38
CA ALA A 276 -22.35 25.68 -18.03
C ALA A 276 -22.83 24.23 -17.83
N ARG A 277 -24.00 23.87 -18.38
CA ARG A 277 -24.49 22.50 -18.38
C ARG A 277 -23.53 21.54 -19.11
N ASP A 278 -23.05 21.94 -20.29
CA ASP A 278 -22.16 21.13 -21.13
C ASP A 278 -20.78 20.93 -20.47
N ILE A 279 -20.41 21.76 -19.52
CA ILE A 279 -19.23 21.59 -18.67
C ILE A 279 -19.54 20.70 -17.46
N ALA A 280 -20.65 21.00 -16.76
CA ALA A 280 -21.00 20.37 -15.49
C ALA A 280 -21.45 18.91 -15.65
N ALA A 281 -22.30 18.62 -16.63
CA ALA A 281 -22.84 17.28 -16.79
C ALA A 281 -21.74 16.22 -17.06
N PRO A 282 -20.80 16.39 -18.00
CA PRO A 282 -19.70 15.43 -18.19
C PRO A 282 -18.75 15.36 -16.97
N TYR A 283 -18.61 16.43 -16.20
CA TYR A 283 -17.81 16.42 -14.97
C TYR A 283 -18.44 15.48 -13.93
N HIS A 284 -19.74 15.62 -13.67
CA HIS A 284 -20.45 14.75 -12.72
C HIS A 284 -20.48 13.30 -13.20
N GLU A 285 -20.66 13.05 -14.49
CA GLU A 285 -20.57 11.69 -15.03
C GLU A 285 -19.20 11.04 -14.82
N ARG A 286 -18.12 11.79 -15.07
CA ARG A 286 -16.76 11.30 -14.79
C ARG A 286 -16.57 11.03 -13.31
N THR A 287 -17.09 11.93 -12.45
CA THR A 287 -17.04 11.77 -10.99
C THR A 287 -17.77 10.52 -10.54
N ILE A 288 -19.00 10.28 -11.04
CA ILE A 288 -19.78 9.07 -10.73
C ILE A 288 -19.00 7.82 -11.14
N ARG A 289 -18.51 7.76 -12.39
CA ARG A 289 -17.73 6.60 -12.87
C ARG A 289 -16.47 6.37 -12.04
N HIS A 290 -15.75 7.42 -11.72
CA HIS A 290 -14.55 7.34 -10.88
C HIS A 290 -14.86 6.83 -9.47
N GLN A 291 -15.89 7.39 -8.81
CA GLN A 291 -16.29 6.98 -7.47
C GLN A 291 -16.89 5.57 -7.46
N GLN A 292 -17.56 5.14 -8.54
CA GLN A 292 -18.07 3.77 -8.67
C GLN A 292 -16.94 2.73 -8.69
N ARG A 293 -15.82 3.03 -9.35
CA ARG A 293 -14.63 2.15 -9.32
C ARG A 293 -14.07 2.03 -7.90
N TRP A 294 -13.99 3.14 -7.16
CA TRP A 294 -13.60 3.13 -5.75
C TRP A 294 -14.58 2.32 -4.90
N LEU A 295 -15.86 2.48 -5.13
CA LEU A 295 -16.90 1.73 -4.39
C LEU A 295 -16.76 0.24 -4.61
N ASN A 296 -16.60 -0.22 -5.86
CA ASN A 296 -16.38 -1.62 -6.19
C ASN A 296 -15.10 -2.16 -5.52
N HIS A 297 -14.02 -1.40 -5.58
CA HIS A 297 -12.76 -1.76 -4.92
C HIS A 297 -12.92 -1.90 -3.39
N TYR A 298 -13.61 -0.96 -2.73
CA TYR A 298 -13.88 -1.06 -1.29
C TYR A 298 -14.77 -2.26 -0.95
N GLN A 299 -15.76 -2.59 -1.78
CA GLN A 299 -16.61 -3.76 -1.58
C GLN A 299 -15.81 -5.06 -1.66
N ASN A 300 -14.97 -5.22 -2.67
CA ASN A 300 -14.10 -6.39 -2.83
C ASN A 300 -13.12 -6.52 -1.66
N ARG A 301 -12.48 -5.43 -1.27
CA ARG A 301 -11.59 -5.43 -0.11
C ARG A 301 -12.30 -5.73 1.21
N LEU A 302 -13.51 -5.23 1.41
CA LEU A 302 -14.29 -5.55 2.60
C LEU A 302 -14.68 -7.03 2.65
N ALA A 303 -15.04 -7.62 1.51
CA ALA A 303 -15.32 -9.05 1.42
C ALA A 303 -14.09 -9.86 1.84
N TYR A 304 -12.92 -9.55 1.27
CA TYR A 304 -11.66 -10.20 1.61
C TYR A 304 -11.30 -10.04 3.10
N GLU A 305 -11.28 -8.80 3.62
CA GLU A 305 -10.85 -8.53 5.01
C GLU A 305 -11.80 -9.18 6.04
N ARG A 306 -13.09 -9.29 5.71
CA ARG A 306 -14.07 -9.99 6.54
C ARG A 306 -13.86 -11.50 6.53
N ALA A 307 -13.68 -12.11 5.36
CA ALA A 307 -13.37 -13.53 5.25
C ALA A 307 -12.13 -13.90 6.07
N MET A 308 -11.05 -13.15 5.92
CA MET A 308 -9.82 -13.35 6.68
C MET A 308 -9.98 -13.09 8.19
N LEU A 309 -10.90 -12.20 8.60
CA LEU A 309 -11.22 -11.99 10.01
C LEU A 309 -11.99 -13.18 10.58
N ASP A 310 -12.94 -13.70 9.82
CA ASP A 310 -13.75 -14.86 10.22
C ASP A 310 -12.88 -16.12 10.35
N GLU A 311 -11.95 -16.35 9.42
CA GLU A 311 -10.96 -17.44 9.48
C GLU A 311 -10.07 -17.34 10.73
N SER A 312 -9.72 -16.11 11.15
CA SER A 312 -8.93 -15.88 12.37
C SER A 312 -9.75 -15.96 13.69
N GLY A 313 -11.01 -16.43 13.62
CA GLY A 313 -11.90 -16.57 14.79
C GLY A 313 -12.63 -15.29 15.19
N GLY A 314 -12.63 -14.27 14.32
CA GLY A 314 -13.30 -12.99 14.56
C GLY A 314 -12.64 -12.11 15.64
N VAL A 315 -13.25 -10.97 15.88
CA VAL A 315 -12.86 -10.16 17.06
C VAL A 315 -13.64 -10.67 18.24
N VAL A 316 -12.96 -11.24 19.21
CA VAL A 316 -13.56 -11.45 20.53
C VAL A 316 -13.87 -10.06 21.10
N THR A 317 -15.03 -9.52 20.76
CA THR A 317 -15.61 -8.42 21.51
C THR A 317 -15.90 -9.01 22.89
N ARG A 318 -14.96 -8.83 23.81
CA ARG A 318 -15.33 -8.93 25.22
C ARG A 318 -16.37 -7.81 25.40
N THR A 319 -17.62 -8.15 25.32
CA THR A 319 -18.70 -7.36 25.90
C THR A 319 -18.40 -7.37 27.40
N GLN A 320 -17.54 -6.44 27.81
CA GLN A 320 -17.39 -6.19 29.22
C GLN A 320 -18.65 -5.45 29.61
N ASP A 321 -19.51 -6.14 30.33
CA ASP A 321 -20.66 -5.51 30.97
C ASP A 321 -20.09 -4.64 32.09
N PHE A 322 -19.85 -3.38 31.73
CA PHE A 322 -19.46 -2.40 32.71
C PHE A 322 -20.68 -2.00 33.52
N GLU A 323 -20.57 -2.05 34.86
CA GLU A 323 -21.59 -1.57 35.77
C GLU A 323 -21.00 -0.50 36.68
N PRO A 324 -21.79 0.51 37.09
CA PRO A 324 -21.37 1.45 38.12
C PRO A 324 -21.03 0.69 39.40
N GLY A 325 -19.90 0.99 40.05
CA GLY A 325 -19.36 0.25 41.17
C GLY A 325 -18.43 -0.91 40.81
N GLY A 326 -18.40 -1.34 39.53
CA GLY A 326 -17.41 -2.27 39.03
C GLY A 326 -16.01 -1.68 38.97
N GLN A 327 -15.00 -2.50 38.68
CA GLN A 327 -13.60 -2.05 38.63
C GLN A 327 -13.06 -2.19 37.20
N VAL A 328 -12.25 -1.24 36.79
CA VAL A 328 -11.49 -1.26 35.53
C VAL A 328 -10.00 -1.09 35.83
N GLN A 329 -9.17 -1.92 35.20
CA GLN A 329 -7.73 -1.80 35.33
C GLN A 329 -7.19 -0.80 34.31
N SER A 330 -6.50 0.22 34.80
CA SER A 330 -5.79 1.19 33.97
C SER A 330 -4.39 1.40 34.51
N ARG A 331 -3.38 1.30 33.65
CA ARG A 331 -1.95 1.49 34.02
C ARG A 331 -1.48 0.67 35.21
N GLY A 332 -2.08 -0.52 35.42
CA GLY A 332 -1.74 -1.38 36.56
C GLY A 332 -2.57 -1.15 37.82
N GLU A 333 -3.38 -0.11 37.87
CA GLU A 333 -4.23 0.21 39.03
C GLU A 333 -5.70 -0.19 38.76
N TRP A 334 -6.40 -0.66 39.77
CA TRP A 334 -7.83 -0.95 39.71
C TRP A 334 -8.62 0.28 40.16
N LEU A 335 -9.44 0.81 39.24
CA LEU A 335 -10.21 2.02 39.46
C LEU A 335 -11.71 1.67 39.44
N THR A 336 -12.45 2.20 40.43
CA THR A 336 -13.90 1.97 40.53
C THR A 336 -14.65 2.82 39.50
N ILE A 337 -15.58 2.22 38.77
CA ILE A 337 -16.42 2.88 37.77
C ILE A 337 -17.51 3.69 38.49
N ILE A 338 -17.51 5.00 38.33
CA ILE A 338 -18.54 5.90 38.87
C ILE A 338 -19.73 5.98 37.90
N ARG A 339 -19.46 6.12 36.61
CA ARG A 339 -20.47 6.35 35.57
C ARG A 339 -20.06 5.73 34.26
N ILE A 340 -21.05 5.26 33.52
CA ILE A 340 -20.89 4.72 32.16
C ILE A 340 -21.57 5.65 31.18
N ASN A 341 -20.82 6.14 30.20
CA ASN A 341 -21.37 6.88 29.08
C ASN A 341 -21.68 5.91 27.94
N LYS A 342 -22.88 5.98 27.39
CA LYS A 342 -23.30 5.17 26.25
C LYS A 342 -23.53 6.05 25.03
N SER A 343 -23.12 5.58 23.86
CA SER A 343 -23.40 6.16 22.56
C SER A 343 -23.96 5.07 21.65
N ASN A 344 -25.13 5.32 21.06
CA ASN A 344 -25.85 4.36 20.21
C ASN A 344 -26.04 2.97 20.87
N GLY A 345 -26.32 2.94 22.18
CA GLY A 345 -26.55 1.70 22.92
C GLY A 345 -25.28 0.97 23.38
N ALA A 346 -24.11 1.34 22.88
CA ALA A 346 -22.83 0.77 23.29
C ALA A 346 -22.11 1.70 24.30
N VAL A 347 -21.33 1.08 25.21
CA VAL A 347 -20.50 1.84 26.15
C VAL A 347 -19.43 2.58 25.35
N SER A 348 -19.41 3.92 25.47
CA SER A 348 -18.45 4.80 24.81
C SER A 348 -17.29 5.16 25.70
N SER A 349 -17.53 5.34 27.00
CA SER A 349 -16.48 5.61 27.99
C SER A 349 -16.97 5.25 29.40
N VAL A 350 -16.04 4.98 30.29
CA VAL A 350 -16.30 4.82 31.72
C VAL A 350 -15.59 5.96 32.48
N VAL A 351 -16.28 6.52 33.47
CA VAL A 351 -15.75 7.57 34.34
C VAL A 351 -15.31 6.94 35.65
N THR A 352 -14.08 7.20 36.05
CA THR A 352 -13.52 6.80 37.34
C THR A 352 -13.21 8.06 38.18
N PRO A 353 -12.85 7.96 39.49
CA PRO A 353 -12.59 9.14 40.33
C PRO A 353 -11.53 10.10 39.77
N TYR A 354 -10.61 9.59 38.98
CA TYR A 354 -9.46 10.36 38.49
C TYR A 354 -9.40 10.50 36.97
N TYR A 355 -10.11 9.65 36.19
CA TYR A 355 -10.01 9.61 34.74
C TYR A 355 -11.34 9.24 34.08
N SER A 356 -11.52 9.69 32.85
CA SER A 356 -12.54 9.22 31.91
C SER A 356 -11.84 8.46 30.77
N PHE A 357 -12.25 7.22 30.51
CA PHE A 357 -11.66 6.31 29.53
C PHE A 357 -12.66 5.96 28.44
#